data_19e66e769d198a053c4a4459d98dfaf9
#
_entry.id   19e66e769d198a053c4a4459d98dfaf9
#
_cell.length_a   1.000
_cell.length_b   1.000
_cell.length_c   1.000
_cell.angle_alpha   90.00
_cell.angle_beta   90.00
_cell.angle_gamma   90.00
#
_symmetry.space_group_name_H-M   'P 1'
#
loop_
_entity.id
_entity.type
_entity.pdbx_description
1 polymer ?
#
loop_
_entity_poly.entity_id
_entity_poly.type
_entity_poly.pdbx_seq_one_letter_code
_entity_poly.pdbx_strand_id
1 'polypeptide(L)'
;CQPKTILKASSELRANKKTFDVLSNPEFLAEGTAVEDLKNPDRVLIGGERKEAIESLANVYLNWVPKTKILRTNIWSSELAKLTANAFLAQRISSINSIGALCEATGADVREVARAIGSDKRIGSKFLDSGPGFGGSCFKK
;
A
#
# COMPACT_ATOMS: atom_id res chain seq x y z
N CYS A 1 -11.69 8.36 -3.38
CA CYS A 1 -12.39 9.48 -2.71
C CYS A 1 -11.41 10.24 -1.83
N GLN A 2 -11.44 11.57 -1.87
CA GLN A 2 -10.58 12.36 -0.99
C GLN A 2 -11.21 12.43 0.41
N PRO A 3 -10.46 12.20 1.50
CA PRO A 3 -10.99 12.25 2.87
C PRO A 3 -11.73 13.54 3.20
N LYS A 4 -11.23 14.69 2.69
CA LYS A 4 -11.89 16.00 2.86
C LYS A 4 -13.31 16.04 2.30
N THR A 5 -13.57 15.41 1.15
CA THR A 5 -14.90 15.37 0.54
C THR A 5 -15.86 14.55 1.38
N ILE A 6 -15.40 13.40 1.90
CA ILE A 6 -16.19 12.53 2.77
C ILE A 6 -16.48 13.24 4.10
N LEU A 7 -15.47 13.89 4.70
CA LEU A 7 -15.64 14.63 5.95
C LEU A 7 -16.60 15.82 5.78
N LYS A 8 -16.60 16.51 4.64
CA LYS A 8 -17.55 17.58 4.33
C LYS A 8 -18.96 17.02 4.19
N ALA A 9 -19.17 15.98 3.39
CA ALA A 9 -20.46 15.29 3.27
C ALA A 9 -20.95 14.77 4.63
N SER A 10 -20.03 14.33 5.51
CA SER A 10 -20.35 13.87 6.85
C SER A 10 -20.87 14.98 7.75
N SER A 11 -20.39 16.21 7.61
CA SER A 11 -20.92 17.35 8.39
C SER A 11 -22.36 17.70 8.00
N GLU A 12 -22.69 17.63 6.71
CA GLU A 12 -24.05 17.86 6.20
C GLU A 12 -25.04 16.78 6.67
N LEU A 13 -24.60 15.52 6.71
CA LEU A 13 -25.42 14.42 7.19
C LEU A 13 -25.61 14.43 8.71
N ARG A 14 -24.65 14.93 9.48
CA ARG A 14 -24.78 15.14 10.94
C ARG A 14 -25.83 16.20 11.27
N ALA A 15 -25.99 17.20 10.42
CA ALA A 15 -27.06 18.19 10.55
C ALA A 15 -28.47 17.54 10.52
N ASN A 16 -28.62 16.37 9.90
CA ASN A 16 -29.84 15.58 9.86
C ASN A 16 -29.96 14.55 11.01
N LYS A 17 -29.28 14.76 12.14
CA LYS A 17 -29.28 13.92 13.36
C LYS A 17 -28.79 12.47 13.13
N LYS A 18 -28.10 12.16 12.02
CA LYS A 18 -27.45 10.86 11.80
C LYS A 18 -26.01 10.90 12.29
N THR A 19 -25.61 9.90 13.05
CA THR A 19 -24.23 9.71 13.49
C THR A 19 -23.58 8.62 12.63
N PHE A 20 -22.40 8.90 12.08
CA PHE A 20 -21.57 7.93 11.38
C PHE A 20 -20.11 8.31 11.55
N ASP A 21 -19.25 7.33 11.39
CA ASP A 21 -17.81 7.49 11.46
C ASP A 21 -17.20 7.25 10.08
N VAL A 22 -16.24 8.08 9.72
CA VAL A 22 -15.45 7.91 8.50
C VAL A 22 -14.16 7.19 8.86
N LEU A 23 -13.90 6.08 8.18
CA LEU A 23 -12.68 5.30 8.32
C LEU A 23 -11.95 5.23 6.98
N SER A 24 -10.62 5.23 7.03
CA SER A 24 -9.76 4.90 5.91
C SER A 24 -9.29 3.45 6.07
N ASN A 25 -9.60 2.63 5.08
CA ASN A 25 -9.17 1.22 5.05
C ASN A 25 -8.63 0.90 3.65
N PRO A 26 -7.40 1.34 3.34
CA PRO A 26 -6.80 1.14 2.03
C PRO A 26 -6.49 -0.34 1.78
N GLU A 27 -6.68 -0.78 0.56
CA GLU A 27 -6.26 -2.09 0.11
C GLU A 27 -4.78 -2.08 -0.35
N PHE A 28 -4.10 -3.21 -0.22
CA PHE A 28 -2.73 -3.44 -0.65
C PHE A 28 -2.63 -4.70 -1.53
N LEU A 29 -3.66 -4.92 -2.34
CA LEU A 29 -3.79 -6.11 -3.18
C LEU A 29 -2.91 -5.99 -4.43
N ALA A 30 -2.36 -7.11 -4.88
CA ALA A 30 -1.64 -7.19 -6.14
C ALA A 30 -2.54 -7.78 -7.24
N GLU A 31 -2.32 -7.34 -8.49
CA GLU A 31 -3.00 -7.93 -9.64
C GLU A 31 -2.61 -9.40 -9.78
N GLY A 32 -3.59 -10.27 -10.02
CA GLY A 32 -3.40 -11.72 -10.12
C GLY A 32 -3.50 -12.49 -8.80
N THR A 33 -3.22 -11.85 -7.64
CA THR A 33 -3.27 -12.51 -6.32
C THR A 33 -4.28 -11.89 -5.35
N ALA A 34 -5.09 -10.94 -5.82
CA ALA A 34 -5.95 -10.11 -4.99
C ALA A 34 -6.86 -10.90 -4.01
N VAL A 35 -7.43 -12.03 -4.44
CA VAL A 35 -8.30 -12.86 -3.59
C VAL A 35 -7.50 -13.52 -2.47
N GLU A 36 -6.29 -14.01 -2.77
CA GLU A 36 -5.42 -14.62 -1.78
C GLU A 36 -4.86 -13.57 -0.81
N ASP A 37 -4.45 -12.41 -1.34
CA ASP A 37 -4.00 -11.28 -0.53
C ASP A 37 -5.10 -10.77 0.43
N LEU A 38 -6.37 -10.86 0.04
CA LEU A 38 -7.49 -10.51 0.91
C LEU A 38 -7.71 -11.54 2.02
N LYS A 39 -7.54 -12.84 1.71
CA LYS A 39 -7.66 -13.93 2.70
C LYS A 39 -6.47 -13.94 3.68
N ASN A 40 -5.27 -13.73 3.16
CA ASN A 40 -4.01 -13.78 3.90
C ASN A 40 -3.21 -12.49 3.72
N PRO A 41 -3.72 -11.33 4.15
CA PRO A 41 -3.03 -10.07 3.93
C PRO A 41 -1.72 -9.99 4.73
N ASP A 42 -0.72 -9.31 4.17
CA ASP A 42 0.49 -8.93 4.91
C ASP A 42 0.12 -8.01 6.09
N ARG A 43 -0.82 -7.11 5.85
CA ARG A 43 -1.37 -6.17 6.83
C ARG A 43 -2.76 -5.69 6.45
N VAL A 44 -3.55 -5.35 7.44
CA VAL A 44 -4.79 -4.56 7.31
C VAL A 44 -4.56 -3.23 8.00
N LEU A 45 -4.76 -2.12 7.30
CA LEU A 45 -4.59 -0.77 7.84
C LEU A 45 -5.96 -0.11 8.03
N ILE A 46 -6.22 0.36 9.24
CA ILE A 46 -7.48 1.03 9.58
C ILE A 46 -7.15 2.39 10.21
N GLY A 47 -7.52 3.45 9.52
CA GLY A 47 -7.39 4.82 9.98
C GLY A 47 -8.73 5.43 10.38
N GLY A 48 -8.80 6.09 11.51
CA GLY A 48 -10.01 6.74 11.99
C GLY A 48 -9.75 7.77 13.08
N GLU A 49 -10.77 8.53 13.44
CA GLU A 49 -10.71 9.47 14.54
C GLU A 49 -11.19 8.83 15.85
N ARG A 50 -12.28 8.06 15.80
CA ARG A 50 -12.86 7.40 16.96
C ARG A 50 -12.36 5.98 17.10
N LYS A 51 -11.83 5.68 18.28
CA LYS A 51 -11.29 4.35 18.61
C LYS A 51 -12.34 3.25 18.50
N GLU A 52 -13.55 3.51 18.91
CA GLU A 52 -14.66 2.55 18.88
C GLU A 52 -15.00 2.14 17.44
N ALA A 53 -14.97 3.11 16.51
CA ALA A 53 -15.22 2.84 15.09
C ALA A 53 -14.09 2.02 14.46
N ILE A 54 -12.83 2.34 14.80
CA ILE A 54 -11.66 1.56 14.38
C ILE A 54 -11.77 0.12 14.87
N GLU A 55 -12.09 -0.08 16.17
CA GLU A 55 -12.22 -1.43 16.74
C GLU A 55 -13.41 -2.19 16.15
N SER A 56 -14.51 -1.52 15.83
CA SER A 56 -15.65 -2.16 15.17
C SER A 56 -15.25 -2.76 13.81
N LEU A 57 -14.50 -2.00 13.00
CA LEU A 57 -13.99 -2.52 11.72
C LEU A 57 -12.91 -3.59 11.93
N ALA A 58 -12.01 -3.39 12.90
CA ALA A 58 -10.98 -4.38 13.23
C ALA A 58 -11.59 -5.73 13.62
N ASN A 59 -12.69 -5.74 14.37
CA ASN A 59 -13.41 -6.95 14.76
C ASN A 59 -13.96 -7.73 13.57
N VAL A 60 -14.33 -7.05 12.48
CA VAL A 60 -14.71 -7.73 11.24
C VAL A 60 -13.53 -8.53 10.68
N TYR A 61 -12.35 -7.89 10.58
CA TYR A 61 -11.13 -8.55 10.08
C TYR A 61 -10.62 -9.66 10.98
N LEU A 62 -10.79 -9.56 12.30
CA LEU A 62 -10.35 -10.58 13.27
C LEU A 62 -10.98 -11.97 13.05
N ASN A 63 -12.04 -12.09 12.25
CA ASN A 63 -12.61 -13.37 11.88
C ASN A 63 -11.66 -14.24 11.01
N TRP A 64 -10.70 -13.61 10.31
CA TRP A 64 -9.75 -14.35 9.46
C TRP A 64 -8.32 -13.78 9.46
N VAL A 65 -8.09 -12.59 10.02
CA VAL A 65 -6.78 -11.93 10.06
C VAL A 65 -6.26 -11.90 11.49
N PRO A 66 -5.02 -12.37 11.74
CA PRO A 66 -4.40 -12.27 13.04
C PRO A 66 -4.30 -10.83 13.55
N LYS A 67 -4.53 -10.61 14.84
CA LYS A 67 -4.50 -9.27 15.48
C LYS A 67 -3.20 -8.52 15.23
N THR A 68 -2.08 -9.22 15.11
CA THR A 68 -0.75 -8.67 14.87
C THR A 68 -0.60 -8.02 13.48
N LYS A 69 -1.45 -8.39 12.53
CA LYS A 69 -1.48 -7.83 11.17
C LYS A 69 -2.43 -6.65 11.02
N ILE A 70 -3.23 -6.32 12.05
CA ILE A 70 -4.19 -5.21 12.02
C ILE A 70 -3.55 -3.97 12.62
N LEU A 71 -3.21 -3.01 11.77
CA LEU A 71 -2.59 -1.73 12.12
C LEU A 71 -3.66 -0.65 12.26
N ARG A 72 -3.61 0.09 13.36
CA ARG A 72 -4.54 1.16 13.69
C ARG A 72 -3.83 2.49 13.66
N THR A 73 -4.42 3.49 13.01
CA THR A 73 -3.81 4.81 12.85
C THR A 73 -4.88 5.90 12.69
N ASN A 74 -4.47 7.14 12.50
CA ASN A 74 -5.37 8.20 12.08
C ASN A 74 -5.68 8.13 10.57
N ILE A 75 -6.71 8.84 10.12
CA ILE A 75 -7.16 8.83 8.72
C ILE A 75 -6.04 9.23 7.76
N TRP A 76 -5.32 10.32 8.07
CA TRP A 76 -4.30 10.88 7.18
C TRP A 76 -3.09 9.96 7.01
N SER A 77 -2.64 9.34 8.11
CA SER A 77 -1.55 8.37 8.06
C SER A 77 -1.94 7.12 7.25
N SER A 78 -3.20 6.69 7.36
CA SER A 78 -3.72 5.57 6.56
C SER A 78 -3.71 5.89 5.07
N GLU A 79 -4.23 7.05 4.68
CA GLU A 79 -4.26 7.51 3.28
C GLU A 79 -2.84 7.66 2.72
N LEU A 80 -1.96 8.33 3.46
CA LEU A 80 -0.60 8.56 3.04
C LEU A 80 0.20 7.25 2.93
N ALA A 81 -0.02 6.30 3.82
CA ALA A 81 0.67 5.01 3.79
C ALA A 81 0.42 4.25 2.48
N LYS A 82 -0.81 4.27 1.95
CA LYS A 82 -1.11 3.64 0.64
C LYS A 82 -0.36 4.31 -0.50
N LEU A 83 -0.38 5.64 -0.57
CA LEU A 83 0.31 6.40 -1.62
C LEU A 83 1.83 6.21 -1.52
N THR A 84 2.37 6.28 -0.30
CA THR A 84 3.80 6.08 -0.05
C THR A 84 4.26 4.68 -0.43
N ALA A 85 3.48 3.63 -0.10
CA ALA A 85 3.82 2.26 -0.49
C ALA A 85 3.97 2.14 -2.01
N ASN A 86 3.02 2.68 -2.79
CA ASN A 86 3.10 2.67 -4.24
C ASN A 86 4.30 3.47 -4.76
N ALA A 87 4.59 4.63 -4.18
CA ALA A 87 5.75 5.45 -4.56
C ALA A 87 7.08 4.72 -4.32
N PHE A 88 7.22 4.01 -3.20
CA PHE A 88 8.41 3.22 -2.90
C PHE A 88 8.60 2.04 -3.86
N LEU A 89 7.51 1.36 -4.23
CA LEU A 89 7.58 0.29 -5.24
C LEU A 89 8.01 0.83 -6.61
N ALA A 90 7.43 1.95 -7.04
CA ALA A 90 7.81 2.62 -8.28
C ALA A 90 9.28 3.10 -8.26
N GLN A 91 9.74 3.64 -7.13
CA GLN A 91 11.12 4.05 -6.94
C GLN A 91 12.11 2.89 -7.09
N ARG A 92 11.78 1.70 -6.56
CA ARG A 92 12.64 0.50 -6.71
C ARG A 92 12.82 0.14 -8.19
N ILE A 93 11.73 0.13 -8.96
CA ILE A 93 11.80 -0.15 -10.41
C ILE A 93 12.62 0.93 -11.13
N SER A 94 12.41 2.19 -10.82
CA SER A 94 13.19 3.29 -11.41
C SER A 94 14.67 3.18 -11.06
N SER A 95 15.00 2.80 -9.82
CA SER A 95 16.38 2.62 -9.38
C SER A 95 17.07 1.48 -10.13
N ILE A 96 16.43 0.30 -10.26
CA ILE A 96 17.06 -0.81 -10.98
C ILE A 96 17.18 -0.54 -12.48
N ASN A 97 16.25 0.23 -13.07
CA ASN A 97 16.36 0.67 -14.46
C ASN A 97 17.56 1.62 -14.67
N SER A 98 17.82 2.51 -13.73
CA SER A 98 19.03 3.37 -13.78
C SER A 98 20.32 2.54 -13.68
N ILE A 99 20.32 1.49 -12.85
CA ILE A 99 21.45 0.54 -12.77
C ILE A 99 21.58 -0.26 -14.08
N GLY A 100 20.46 -0.59 -14.73
CA GLY A 100 20.46 -1.25 -16.05
C GLY A 100 21.26 -0.46 -17.10
N ALA A 101 21.02 0.86 -17.17
CA ALA A 101 21.79 1.72 -18.07
C ALA A 101 23.29 1.74 -17.76
N LEU A 102 23.66 1.71 -16.48
CA LEU A 102 25.06 1.60 -16.07
C LEU A 102 25.66 0.22 -16.45
N CYS A 103 24.90 -0.85 -16.31
CA CYS A 103 25.32 -2.20 -16.72
C CYS A 103 25.61 -2.25 -18.22
N GLU A 104 24.76 -1.67 -19.06
CA GLU A 104 24.98 -1.57 -20.51
C GLU A 104 26.31 -0.86 -20.83
N ALA A 105 26.63 0.21 -20.11
CA ALA A 105 27.86 0.98 -20.31
C ALA A 105 29.14 0.24 -19.82
N THR A 106 29.00 -0.68 -18.88
CA THR A 106 30.15 -1.37 -18.24
C THR A 106 30.31 -2.82 -18.66
N GLY A 107 29.34 -3.38 -19.40
CA GLY A 107 29.31 -4.81 -19.76
C GLY A 107 28.85 -5.73 -18.63
N ALA A 108 28.29 -5.18 -17.55
CA ALA A 108 27.65 -5.97 -16.47
C ALA A 108 26.25 -6.47 -16.87
N ASP A 109 25.78 -7.53 -16.23
CA ASP A 109 24.41 -8.02 -16.38
C ASP A 109 23.53 -7.51 -15.23
N VAL A 110 22.51 -6.72 -15.56
CA VAL A 110 21.60 -6.15 -14.58
C VAL A 110 20.84 -7.21 -13.78
N ARG A 111 20.57 -8.39 -14.35
CA ARG A 111 19.88 -9.48 -13.65
C ARG A 111 20.79 -10.10 -12.58
N GLU A 112 22.09 -10.22 -12.87
CA GLU A 112 23.07 -10.68 -11.89
C GLU A 112 23.23 -9.67 -10.75
N VAL A 113 23.30 -8.38 -11.08
CA VAL A 113 23.34 -7.30 -10.09
C VAL A 113 22.06 -7.32 -9.23
N ALA A 114 20.88 -7.38 -9.84
CA ALA A 114 19.60 -7.44 -9.12
C ALA A 114 19.52 -8.66 -8.19
N ARG A 115 19.98 -9.84 -8.65
CA ARG A 115 20.04 -11.06 -7.84
C ARG A 115 20.99 -10.91 -6.66
N ALA A 116 22.18 -10.35 -6.90
CA ALA A 116 23.19 -10.13 -5.87
C ALA A 116 22.70 -9.20 -4.77
N ILE A 117 22.20 -8.00 -5.13
CA ILE A 117 21.68 -7.04 -4.15
C ILE A 117 20.39 -7.52 -3.49
N GLY A 118 19.53 -8.24 -4.24
CA GLY A 118 18.26 -8.77 -3.74
C GLY A 118 18.42 -9.89 -2.72
N SER A 119 19.58 -10.54 -2.64
CA SER A 119 19.92 -11.53 -1.62
C SER A 119 20.17 -10.90 -0.23
N ASP A 120 20.47 -9.60 -0.16
CA ASP A 120 20.51 -8.87 1.11
C ASP A 120 19.08 -8.71 1.66
N LYS A 121 18.84 -9.25 2.85
CA LYS A 121 17.52 -9.22 3.52
C LYS A 121 16.99 -7.79 3.76
N ARG A 122 17.87 -6.80 3.84
CA ARG A 122 17.49 -5.38 4.01
C ARG A 122 16.92 -4.79 2.72
N ILE A 123 17.33 -5.32 1.56
CA ILE A 123 16.88 -4.91 0.24
C ILE A 123 15.74 -5.82 -0.23
N GLY A 124 15.95 -7.12 -0.26
CA GLY A 124 15.00 -8.10 -0.78
C GLY A 124 14.87 -8.08 -2.30
N SER A 125 14.46 -9.17 -2.90
CA SER A 125 14.46 -9.38 -4.36
C SER A 125 13.27 -8.76 -5.11
N LYS A 126 12.18 -8.40 -4.43
CA LYS A 126 10.96 -7.91 -5.09
C LYS A 126 11.17 -6.53 -5.72
N PHE A 127 10.58 -6.30 -6.90
CA PHE A 127 10.64 -5.03 -7.65
C PHE A 127 12.05 -4.59 -8.07
N LEU A 128 12.92 -5.56 -8.40
CA LEU A 128 14.25 -5.34 -8.95
C LEU A 128 14.39 -5.85 -10.40
N ASP A 129 13.27 -6.08 -11.10
CA ASP A 129 13.30 -6.45 -12.51
C ASP A 129 13.37 -5.18 -13.37
N SER A 130 14.49 -5.03 -14.09
CA SER A 130 14.69 -3.96 -15.07
C SER A 130 13.89 -4.25 -16.33
N GLY A 131 13.25 -3.22 -16.90
CA GLY A 131 12.46 -3.34 -18.11
C GLY A 131 12.05 -1.98 -18.68
N PRO A 132 11.38 -1.95 -19.86
CA PRO A 132 11.05 -0.70 -20.58
C PRO A 132 10.05 0.20 -19.85
N GLY A 133 9.55 -0.24 -18.72
CA GLY A 133 8.64 0.51 -17.88
C GLY A 133 7.75 -0.38 -17.03
N PHE A 134 6.96 0.24 -16.19
CA PHE A 134 5.92 -0.40 -15.40
C PHE A 134 4.59 0.31 -15.66
N GLY A 135 3.50 -0.42 -15.52
CA GLY A 135 2.16 0.11 -15.77
C GLY A 135 1.18 -0.32 -14.68
N GLY A 136 -0.08 -0.19 -15.01
CA GLY A 136 -1.18 -0.51 -14.12
C GLY A 136 -1.87 0.75 -13.57
N SER A 137 -3.15 0.60 -13.19
CA SER A 137 -3.99 1.72 -12.73
C SER A 137 -3.48 2.38 -11.44
N CYS A 138 -2.71 1.66 -10.64
CA CYS A 138 -2.26 2.12 -9.32
C CYS A 138 -1.05 3.06 -9.36
N PHE A 139 -0.16 2.90 -10.35
CA PHE A 139 1.07 3.70 -10.46
C PHE A 139 0.91 5.00 -11.26
N LYS A 140 -0.21 5.17 -11.95
CA LYS A 140 -0.51 6.38 -12.76
C LYS A 140 -1.29 7.46 -12.02
N LYS A 141 -1.49 7.32 -10.73
CA LYS A 141 -2.27 8.27 -9.92
C LYS A 141 -1.39 9.33 -9.28
#